data_ca74e0a655e99611f9a148ef1f9eae30
#
_entry.id   ca74e0a655e99611f9a148ef1f9eae30
#
_cell.length_a   1.000
_cell.length_b   1.000
_cell.length_c   1.000
_cell.angle_alpha   90.00
_cell.angle_beta   90.00
_cell.angle_gamma   90.00
#
_symmetry.space_group_name_H-M   'P 1'
#
loop_
_entity.id
_entity.type
_entity.pdbx_description
1 polymer ?
#
loop_
_entity_poly.entity_id
_entity_poly.type
_entity_poly.pdbx_seq_one_letter_code
_entity_poly.pdbx_strand_id
1 'polypeptide(L)'
;GQSLAAKVVDAGDARVEVDPGDWAILKVKEPVDIPPLTLNLSYGFDFADPIFRLGNDYSKGIILATGYLGQKTANQLVTCLTDGHPGVSGGGVLNRNGDLVGIPVGRMQGDYRFSFILPLREEMFRKVELK
;
A
#
# COMPACT_ATOMS: atom_id res chain seq x y z
N GLY A 1 0.42 -22.13 -3.56
CA GLY A 1 0.38 -21.28 -2.40
C GLY A 1 -0.36 -21.86 -1.21
N GLN A 2 -0.18 -21.22 -0.09
CA GLN A 2 -0.80 -21.60 1.18
C GLN A 2 -1.91 -20.63 1.52
N SER A 3 -3.10 -21.13 1.91
CA SER A 3 -4.19 -20.32 2.39
C SER A 3 -4.19 -20.30 3.92
N LEU A 4 -4.31 -19.10 4.48
CA LEU A 4 -4.33 -18.89 5.92
C LEU A 4 -5.60 -18.16 6.31
N ALA A 5 -6.23 -18.61 7.40
CA ALA A 5 -7.36 -17.89 7.97
C ALA A 5 -6.86 -16.62 8.66
N ALA A 6 -7.60 -15.55 8.49
CA ALA A 6 -7.28 -14.25 9.08
C ALA A 6 -8.53 -13.57 9.62
N LYS A 7 -8.33 -12.62 10.52
CA LYS A 7 -9.39 -11.86 11.16
C LYS A 7 -9.09 -10.37 10.95
N VAL A 8 -10.12 -9.58 10.67
CA VAL A 8 -10.00 -8.12 10.60
C VAL A 8 -9.85 -7.57 12.02
N VAL A 9 -8.73 -6.89 12.27
CA VAL A 9 -8.45 -6.24 13.56
C VAL A 9 -9.02 -4.83 13.56
N ASP A 10 -8.85 -4.12 12.46
CA ASP A 10 -9.33 -2.75 12.29
C ASP A 10 -9.44 -2.45 10.80
N ALA A 11 -10.26 -1.46 10.46
CA ALA A 11 -10.43 -1.03 9.09
C ALA A 11 -10.84 0.44 9.05
N GLY A 12 -10.48 1.11 7.96
CA GLY A 12 -10.97 2.45 7.67
C GLY A 12 -12.39 2.42 7.11
N ASP A 13 -12.89 3.59 6.77
CA ASP A 13 -14.22 3.78 6.18
C ASP A 13 -14.07 4.46 4.82
N ALA A 14 -14.14 3.67 3.76
CA ALA A 14 -14.05 4.17 2.39
C ALA A 14 -15.46 4.45 1.87
N ARG A 15 -15.71 5.68 1.44
CA ARG A 15 -17.02 6.14 0.98
C ARG A 15 -17.07 6.45 -0.50
N VAL A 16 -15.91 6.61 -1.13
CA VAL A 16 -15.78 6.90 -2.55
C VAL A 16 -14.65 6.05 -3.11
N GLU A 17 -14.57 6.00 -4.43
CA GLU A 17 -13.42 5.42 -5.11
C GLU A 17 -12.16 6.23 -4.78
N VAL A 18 -11.04 5.57 -4.53
CA VAL A 18 -9.78 6.23 -4.16
C VAL A 18 -9.93 7.07 -2.89
N ASP A 19 -10.18 6.40 -1.80
CA ASP A 19 -10.48 7.03 -0.50
C ASP A 19 -9.34 6.78 0.48
N PRO A 20 -8.95 7.77 1.31
CA PRO A 20 -7.93 7.56 2.35
C PRO A 20 -8.37 6.61 3.47
N GLY A 21 -9.64 6.25 3.52
CA GLY A 21 -10.17 5.23 4.44
C GLY A 21 -10.15 3.81 3.88
N ASP A 22 -9.60 3.59 2.69
CA ASP A 22 -9.59 2.26 2.05
C ASP A 22 -8.39 1.43 2.53
N TRP A 23 -8.47 0.97 3.76
CA TRP A 23 -7.45 0.13 4.37
C TRP A 23 -8.07 -0.81 5.41
N ALA A 24 -7.38 -1.91 5.67
CA ALA A 24 -7.72 -2.84 6.73
C ALA A 24 -6.45 -3.49 7.30
N ILE A 25 -6.50 -3.83 8.56
CA ILE A 25 -5.47 -4.62 9.25
C ILE A 25 -6.03 -6.00 9.49
N LEU A 26 -5.33 -7.00 8.99
CA LEU A 26 -5.69 -8.40 9.17
C LEU A 26 -4.66 -9.08 10.06
N LYS A 27 -5.13 -9.94 10.95
CA LYS A 27 -4.26 -10.79 11.75
C LYS A 27 -4.49 -12.25 11.35
N VAL A 28 -3.44 -12.92 10.88
CA VAL A 28 -3.52 -14.34 10.57
C VAL A 28 -3.65 -15.14 11.86
N LYS A 29 -4.44 -16.21 11.83
CA LYS A 29 -4.69 -17.01 13.03
C LYS A 29 -3.50 -17.85 13.46
N GLU A 30 -2.68 -18.25 12.51
CA GLU A 30 -1.49 -19.05 12.76
C GLU A 30 -0.24 -18.25 12.44
N PRO A 31 0.83 -18.38 13.25
CA PRO A 31 2.08 -17.70 12.95
C PRO A 31 2.63 -18.11 11.59
N VAL A 32 3.23 -17.15 10.88
CA VAL A 32 3.91 -17.41 9.61
C VAL A 32 5.40 -17.18 9.79
N ASP A 33 6.19 -18.03 9.14
CA ASP A 33 7.64 -17.94 9.18
C ASP A 33 8.15 -17.15 7.97
N ILE A 34 7.73 -15.88 7.92
CA ILE A 34 8.13 -14.93 6.87
C ILE A 34 8.68 -13.70 7.57
N PRO A 35 9.90 -13.22 7.23
CA PRO A 35 10.41 -11.99 7.81
C PRO A 35 9.46 -10.82 7.53
N PRO A 36 9.08 -10.04 8.56
CA PRO A 36 8.19 -8.91 8.36
C PRO A 36 8.92 -7.75 7.69
N LEU A 37 8.15 -6.93 6.98
CA LEU A 37 8.67 -5.65 6.50
C LEU A 37 8.75 -4.66 7.66
N THR A 38 9.74 -3.78 7.62
CA THR A 38 9.81 -2.65 8.55
C THR A 38 8.80 -1.60 8.13
N LEU A 39 7.94 -1.18 9.07
CA LEU A 39 6.99 -0.09 8.84
C LEU A 39 7.71 1.24 9.04
N ASN A 40 7.55 2.15 8.11
CA ASN A 40 8.04 3.53 8.25
C ASN A 40 6.84 4.47 8.22
N LEU A 41 6.43 4.95 9.39
CA LEU A 41 5.26 5.82 9.56
C LEU A 41 5.63 7.30 9.45
N SER A 42 6.91 7.61 9.26
CA SER A 42 7.42 8.99 9.19
C SER A 42 8.08 9.33 7.86
N TYR A 43 7.83 8.51 6.82
CA TYR A 43 8.38 8.78 5.49
C TYR A 43 7.77 10.07 4.91
N GLY A 44 8.63 10.94 4.35
CA GLY A 44 8.21 12.27 3.92
C GLY A 44 7.45 12.34 2.60
N PHE A 45 7.50 11.30 1.77
CA PHE A 45 6.86 11.30 0.45
C PHE A 45 7.25 12.52 -0.39
N ASP A 46 8.55 12.76 -0.52
CA ASP A 46 9.06 13.90 -1.27
C ASP A 46 8.87 13.71 -2.78
N PHE A 47 8.62 14.80 -3.48
CA PHE A 47 8.44 14.79 -4.92
C PHE A 47 9.62 14.11 -5.63
N ALA A 48 9.31 13.26 -6.59
CA ALA A 48 10.25 12.52 -7.41
C ALA A 48 11.07 11.43 -6.68
N ASP A 49 10.81 11.17 -5.40
CA ASP A 49 11.45 10.06 -4.71
C ASP A 49 11.08 8.73 -5.38
N PRO A 50 12.04 7.81 -5.56
CA PRO A 50 11.73 6.50 -6.12
C PRO A 50 10.94 5.66 -5.12
N ILE A 51 9.99 4.91 -5.65
CA ILE A 51 9.23 3.93 -4.88
C ILE A 51 9.22 2.61 -5.62
N PHE A 52 8.98 1.53 -4.88
CA PHE A 52 8.94 0.17 -5.39
C PHE A 52 7.64 -0.47 -4.95
N ARG A 53 7.02 -1.20 -5.84
CA ARG A 53 5.75 -1.85 -5.57
C ARG A 53 5.84 -3.32 -5.96
N LEU A 54 5.52 -4.17 -5.01
CA LEU A 54 5.44 -5.60 -5.24
C LEU A 54 3.96 -5.99 -5.26
N GLY A 55 3.52 -6.62 -6.33
CA GLY A 55 2.11 -6.96 -6.48
C GLY A 55 1.90 -8.09 -7.45
N ASN A 56 0.69 -8.64 -7.42
CA ASN A 56 0.28 -9.71 -8.32
C ASN A 56 -0.51 -9.11 -9.48
N ASP A 57 0.13 -9.06 -10.64
CA ASP A 57 -0.54 -8.69 -11.89
C ASP A 57 -1.25 -9.93 -12.44
N TYR A 58 -2.51 -9.81 -12.78
CA TYR A 58 -3.34 -10.94 -13.24
C TYR A 58 -2.71 -11.74 -14.38
N SER A 59 -2.02 -11.07 -15.28
CA SER A 59 -1.48 -11.69 -16.47
C SER A 59 -0.03 -12.13 -16.34
N LYS A 60 0.69 -11.60 -15.34
CA LYS A 60 2.16 -11.75 -15.24
C LYS A 60 2.61 -12.39 -13.94
N GLY A 61 1.71 -12.66 -13.00
CA GLY A 61 2.06 -13.13 -11.67
C GLY A 61 2.64 -12.01 -10.80
N ILE A 62 3.50 -12.35 -9.87
CA ILE A 62 4.10 -11.38 -8.95
C ILE A 62 5.19 -10.61 -9.67
N ILE A 63 5.06 -9.30 -9.72
CA ILE A 63 6.03 -8.41 -10.35
C ILE A 63 6.51 -7.34 -9.38
N LEU A 64 7.73 -6.88 -9.60
CA LEU A 64 8.28 -5.70 -8.95
C LEU A 64 8.19 -4.54 -9.94
N ALA A 65 7.44 -3.51 -9.58
CA ALA A 65 7.36 -2.29 -10.35
C ALA A 65 8.11 -1.17 -9.64
N THR A 66 8.74 -0.30 -10.41
CA THR A 66 9.39 0.90 -9.91
C THR A 66 8.63 2.12 -10.40
N GLY A 67 8.75 3.22 -9.68
CA GLY A 67 8.12 4.47 -10.06
C GLY A 67 8.63 5.62 -9.22
N TYR A 68 7.99 6.76 -9.38
CA TYR A 68 8.40 8.00 -8.71
C TYR A 68 7.19 8.66 -8.09
N LEU A 69 7.39 9.23 -6.90
CA LEU A 69 6.35 9.99 -6.23
C LEU A 69 6.06 11.30 -6.97
N GLY A 70 4.80 11.66 -6.97
CA GLY A 70 4.32 12.94 -7.49
C GLY A 70 3.93 13.89 -6.37
N GLN A 71 2.66 14.25 -6.29
CA GLN A 71 2.15 15.28 -5.39
C GLN A 71 1.32 14.68 -4.28
N LYS A 72 1.34 15.31 -3.11
CA LYS A 72 0.37 15.04 -2.05
C LYS A 72 -0.96 15.67 -2.44
N THR A 73 -2.04 14.93 -2.24
CA THR A 73 -3.39 15.42 -2.53
C THR A 73 -4.02 16.05 -1.29
N ALA A 74 -5.12 16.79 -1.50
CA ALA A 74 -5.84 17.44 -0.40
C ALA A 74 -6.45 16.42 0.57
N ASN A 75 -6.77 15.21 0.11
CA ASN A 75 -7.35 14.16 0.94
C ASN A 75 -6.32 13.17 1.49
N GLN A 76 -5.05 13.60 1.60
CA GLN A 76 -3.98 12.83 2.26
C GLN A 76 -3.51 11.60 1.48
N LEU A 77 -3.74 11.55 0.20
CA LEU A 77 -3.14 10.55 -0.68
C LEU A 77 -1.90 11.14 -1.33
N VAL A 78 -1.13 10.29 -2.00
CA VAL A 78 0.03 10.71 -2.78
C VAL A 78 -0.09 10.12 -4.17
N THR A 79 0.11 10.94 -5.19
CA THR A 79 0.14 10.44 -6.56
C THR A 79 1.51 9.83 -6.88
N CYS A 80 1.54 8.89 -7.80
CA CYS A 80 2.80 8.33 -8.27
C CYS A 80 2.69 7.89 -9.72
N LEU A 81 3.81 7.87 -10.40
CA LEU A 81 3.96 7.29 -11.73
C LEU A 81 4.44 5.86 -11.58
N THR A 82 3.53 4.92 -11.64
CA THR A 82 3.78 3.49 -11.68
C THR A 82 2.52 2.80 -12.19
N ASP A 83 2.68 1.62 -12.77
CA ASP A 83 1.54 0.91 -13.33
C ASP A 83 0.49 0.61 -12.27
N GLY A 84 -0.76 0.99 -12.57
CA GLY A 84 -1.92 0.75 -11.70
C GLY A 84 -2.81 -0.38 -12.21
N HIS A 85 -2.22 -1.50 -12.62
CA HIS A 85 -2.98 -2.64 -13.11
C HIS A 85 -3.90 -3.23 -12.03
N PRO A 86 -5.05 -3.78 -12.42
CA PRO A 86 -5.92 -4.49 -11.48
C PRO A 86 -5.18 -5.62 -10.77
N GLY A 87 -5.45 -5.79 -9.49
CA GLY A 87 -4.82 -6.82 -8.67
C GLY A 87 -3.68 -6.32 -7.81
N VAL A 88 -3.19 -5.10 -8.01
CA VAL A 88 -2.09 -4.53 -7.21
C VAL A 88 -2.58 -3.75 -6.00
N SER A 89 -3.85 -3.36 -5.96
CA SER A 89 -4.44 -2.65 -4.83
C SER A 89 -4.28 -3.45 -3.54
N GLY A 90 -3.91 -2.78 -2.47
CA GLY A 90 -3.67 -3.42 -1.17
C GLY A 90 -2.31 -4.08 -1.01
N GLY A 91 -1.48 -4.10 -2.04
CA GLY A 91 -0.10 -4.55 -1.94
C GLY A 91 0.76 -3.56 -1.18
N GLY A 92 2.07 -3.76 -1.20
CA GLY A 92 2.98 -2.87 -0.49
C GLY A 92 3.64 -1.86 -1.40
N VAL A 93 3.84 -0.65 -0.89
CA VAL A 93 4.69 0.36 -1.50
C VAL A 93 5.90 0.54 -0.59
N LEU A 94 7.08 0.36 -1.16
CA LEU A 94 8.35 0.41 -0.44
C LEU A 94 9.14 1.65 -0.87
N ASN A 95 9.87 2.22 0.08
CA ASN A 95 10.86 3.25 -0.25
C ASN A 95 12.18 2.58 -0.68
N ARG A 96 13.21 3.38 -0.95
CA ARG A 96 14.52 2.87 -1.40
C ARG A 96 15.23 2.02 -0.35
N ASN A 97 14.86 2.14 0.92
CA ASN A 97 15.43 1.34 2.00
C ASN A 97 14.69 -0.01 2.19
N GLY A 98 13.63 -0.24 1.43
CA GLY A 98 12.81 -1.43 1.58
C GLY A 98 11.79 -1.36 2.69
N ASP A 99 11.57 -0.18 3.30
CA ASP A 99 10.54 0.00 4.31
C ASP A 99 9.17 0.08 3.65
N LEU A 100 8.18 -0.51 4.29
CA LEU A 100 6.79 -0.36 3.89
C LEU A 100 6.30 1.04 4.29
N VAL A 101 5.89 1.84 3.32
CA VAL A 101 5.50 3.23 3.54
C VAL A 101 4.06 3.53 3.17
N GLY A 102 3.42 2.66 2.38
CA GLY A 102 2.05 2.89 1.94
C GLY A 102 1.46 1.70 1.23
N ILE A 103 0.22 1.86 0.79
CA ILE A 103 -0.50 0.87 0.00
C ILE A 103 -1.11 1.53 -1.22
N PRO A 104 -1.13 0.87 -2.39
CA PRO A 104 -1.82 1.40 -3.56
C PRO A 104 -3.33 1.24 -3.36
N VAL A 105 -4.09 2.29 -3.60
CA VAL A 105 -5.54 2.30 -3.39
C VAL A 105 -6.34 2.57 -4.65
N GLY A 106 -5.69 2.90 -5.74
CA GLY A 106 -6.38 3.13 -7.00
C GLY A 106 -5.50 3.78 -8.03
N ARG A 107 -6.10 4.07 -9.16
CA ARG A 107 -5.44 4.72 -10.29
C ARG A 107 -6.29 5.87 -10.80
N MET A 108 -5.67 6.80 -11.52
CA MET A 108 -6.43 7.82 -12.21
C MET A 108 -7.24 7.19 -13.33
N GLN A 109 -8.51 7.53 -13.43
CA GLN A 109 -9.38 7.03 -14.46
C GLN A 109 -8.83 7.42 -15.84
N GLY A 110 -8.69 6.42 -16.71
CA GLY A 110 -8.16 6.62 -18.05
C GLY A 110 -6.64 6.62 -18.16
N ASP A 111 -5.90 6.55 -17.07
CA ASP A 111 -4.44 6.48 -17.10
C ASP A 111 -3.89 5.42 -16.13
N TYR A 112 -3.42 4.31 -16.69
CA TYR A 112 -2.88 3.18 -15.91
C TYR A 112 -1.55 3.47 -15.26
N ARG A 113 -0.82 4.51 -15.72
CA ARG A 113 0.49 4.85 -15.20
C ARG A 113 0.42 5.85 -14.05
N PHE A 114 -0.77 6.33 -13.74
CA PHE A 114 -0.98 7.32 -12.69
C PHE A 114 -1.79 6.68 -11.56
N SER A 115 -1.15 6.45 -10.44
CA SER A 115 -1.73 5.73 -9.31
C SER A 115 -1.78 6.60 -8.07
N PHE A 116 -2.59 6.18 -7.10
CA PHE A 116 -2.68 6.82 -5.79
C PHE A 116 -2.17 5.86 -4.72
N ILE A 117 -1.37 6.41 -3.82
CA ILE A 117 -0.83 5.70 -2.67
C ILE A 117 -1.49 6.26 -1.41
N LEU A 118 -1.92 5.38 -0.54
CA LEU A 118 -2.35 5.72 0.81
C LEU A 118 -1.14 5.56 1.73
N PRO A 119 -0.57 6.67 2.25
CA PRO A 119 0.53 6.58 3.21
C PRO A 119 0.11 5.85 4.48
N LEU A 120 1.02 5.07 5.06
CA LEU A 120 0.80 4.49 6.37
C LEU A 120 0.72 5.60 7.43
N ARG A 121 -0.23 5.48 8.35
CA ARG A 121 -0.46 6.43 9.43
C ARG A 121 -0.56 5.69 10.75
N GLU A 122 -0.12 6.33 11.82
CA GLU A 122 -0.17 5.74 13.17
C GLU A 122 -1.57 5.30 13.56
N GLU A 123 -2.59 6.06 13.18
CA GLU A 123 -3.98 5.76 13.50
C GLU A 123 -4.47 4.42 12.95
N MET A 124 -3.86 3.91 11.87
CA MET A 124 -4.18 2.59 11.33
C MET A 124 -3.80 1.46 12.28
N PHE A 125 -2.84 1.70 13.17
CA PHE A 125 -2.25 0.68 14.03
C PHE A 125 -2.62 0.81 15.50
N ARG A 126 -3.64 1.60 15.82
CA ARG A 126 -4.07 1.81 17.22
C ARG A 126 -4.48 0.53 17.94
N LYS A 127 -5.04 -0.43 17.21
CA LYS A 127 -5.50 -1.71 17.76
C LYS A 127 -4.48 -2.82 17.62
N VAL A 128 -3.25 -2.49 17.21
CA VAL A 128 -2.16 -3.45 16.98
C VAL A 128 -1.00 -3.08 17.88
N GLU A 129 -0.42 -4.09 18.56
CA GLU A 129 0.86 -3.90 19.24
C GLU A 129 1.98 -4.00 18.21
N LEU A 130 2.69 -2.90 18.01
CA LEU A 130 3.90 -2.87 17.20
C LEU A 130 5.11 -3.10 18.11
N LYS A 131 5.84 -4.18 17.83
CA LYS A 131 7.05 -4.51 18.58
C LYS A 131 8.29 -4.01 17.86
#